data_88a358c632e2f6926096cfd592eb5a6e
#
_entry.id   88a358c632e2f6926096cfd592eb5a6e
#
_cell.length_a   1.000
_cell.length_b   1.000
_cell.length_c   1.000
_cell.angle_alpha   90.00
_cell.angle_beta   90.00
_cell.angle_gamma   90.00
#
_symmetry.space_group_name_H-M   'P 1'
#
loop_
_entity.id
_entity.type
_entity.pdbx_description
1 polymer ?
#
loop_
_entity_poly.entity_id
_entity_poly.type
_entity_poly.pdbx_seq_one_letter_code
_entity_poly.pdbx_strand_id
1 'polypeptide(L)'
;MMKFIGTKNFETARCHLRRIEPSDYRMMFQNWAKYEEVCRYYPFNPAADIEVYRQKVERWVSNYSSDSYFHWVIEWKETGELIGTINLGNVEEACQMSDTCYMLSPKYWNRGIMTEVLAGVLDYAFDEIGLHRVQAEVFEGNEASVAVLKKCDM
;
A
#
# COMPACT_ATOMS: atom_id res chain seq x y z
N MET A 1 21.25 -2.79 -10.89
CA MET A 1 21.24 -3.80 -9.81
C MET A 1 20.25 -3.38 -8.75
N MET A 2 19.40 -4.29 -8.33
CA MET A 2 18.45 -4.06 -7.26
C MET A 2 19.15 -3.84 -5.91
N LYS A 3 18.55 -2.94 -5.11
CA LYS A 3 19.02 -2.65 -3.76
C LYS A 3 17.94 -3.03 -2.75
N PHE A 4 18.22 -4.01 -1.93
CA PHE A 4 17.32 -4.41 -0.84
C PHE A 4 17.53 -3.48 0.36
N ILE A 5 16.90 -2.33 0.31
CA ILE A 5 17.05 -1.25 1.30
C ILE A 5 15.95 -1.24 2.37
N GLY A 6 15.00 -2.17 2.27
CA GLY A 6 13.83 -2.20 3.14
C GLY A 6 12.87 -1.03 2.92
N THR A 7 11.83 -1.01 3.72
CA THR A 7 10.84 0.07 3.69
C THR A 7 11.43 1.33 4.32
N LYS A 8 11.64 2.38 3.52
CA LYS A 8 12.05 3.70 3.99
C LYS A 8 10.85 4.65 3.94
N ASN A 9 10.80 5.57 4.90
CA ASN A 9 9.76 6.59 4.92
C ASN A 9 10.02 7.61 3.81
N PHE A 10 8.96 8.04 3.16
CA PHE A 10 9.01 9.15 2.21
C PHE A 10 7.66 9.88 2.20
N GLU A 11 7.57 10.98 1.49
CA GLU A 11 6.35 11.75 1.41
C GLU A 11 5.99 12.14 0.00
N THR A 12 4.71 12.38 -0.22
CA THR A 12 4.14 13.00 -1.41
C THR A 12 3.65 14.40 -1.06
N ALA A 13 2.99 15.09 -1.98
CA ALA A 13 2.47 16.43 -1.73
C ALA A 13 1.53 16.47 -0.51
N ARG A 14 0.64 15.46 -0.37
CA ARG A 14 -0.41 15.43 0.66
C ARG A 14 -0.26 14.34 1.72
N CYS A 15 0.66 13.39 1.52
CA CYS A 15 0.76 12.20 2.36
C CYS A 15 2.18 11.97 2.87
N HIS A 16 2.25 11.36 4.06
CA HIS A 16 3.45 10.67 4.54
C HIS A 16 3.25 9.17 4.34
N LEU A 17 4.26 8.51 3.79
CA LEU A 17 4.33 7.05 3.71
C LEU A 17 5.39 6.58 4.70
N ARG A 18 5.00 5.76 5.65
CA ARG A 18 5.88 5.27 6.70
C ARG A 18 5.65 3.79 6.98
N ARG A 19 6.56 3.18 7.72
CA ARG A 19 6.37 1.83 8.23
C ARG A 19 5.12 1.79 9.12
N ILE A 20 4.40 0.69 9.04
CA ILE A 20 3.30 0.38 9.95
C ILE A 20 3.87 0.12 11.34
N GLU A 21 3.23 0.68 12.37
CA GLU A 21 3.54 0.42 13.77
C GLU A 21 2.49 -0.50 14.39
N PRO A 22 2.84 -1.29 15.43
CA PRO A 22 1.89 -2.21 16.06
C PRO A 22 0.60 -1.53 16.53
N SER A 23 0.67 -0.29 17.00
CA SER A 23 -0.49 0.48 17.49
C SER A 23 -1.43 0.96 16.38
N ASP A 24 -1.00 0.95 15.12
CA ASP A 24 -1.78 1.47 13.99
C ASP A 24 -3.04 0.65 13.69
N TYR A 25 -3.09 -0.62 14.12
CA TYR A 25 -4.17 -1.54 13.77
C TYR A 25 -5.58 -1.01 14.08
N ARG A 26 -5.73 -0.22 15.13
CA ARG A 26 -7.03 0.34 15.53
C ARG A 26 -7.56 1.29 14.48
N MET A 27 -6.74 2.25 14.08
CA MET A 27 -7.11 3.26 13.08
C MET A 27 -7.27 2.62 11.70
N MET A 28 -6.40 1.69 11.34
CA MET A 28 -6.48 0.93 10.10
C MET A 28 -7.79 0.13 10.02
N PHE A 29 -8.15 -0.57 11.10
CA PHE A 29 -9.40 -1.33 11.19
C PHE A 29 -10.61 -0.41 11.02
N GLN A 30 -10.65 0.70 11.76
CA GLN A 30 -11.77 1.64 11.74
C GLN A 30 -11.93 2.38 10.42
N ASN A 31 -10.82 2.71 9.76
CA ASN A 31 -10.84 3.57 8.60
C ASN A 31 -11.07 2.83 7.27
N TRP A 32 -10.66 1.55 7.17
CA TRP A 32 -10.89 0.81 5.93
C TRP A 32 -11.01 -0.71 6.07
N ALA A 33 -10.28 -1.37 6.97
CA ALA A 33 -10.17 -2.83 6.95
C ALA A 33 -11.48 -3.56 7.22
N LYS A 34 -12.40 -2.96 7.95
CA LYS A 34 -13.71 -3.54 8.29
C LYS A 34 -14.78 -3.36 7.19
N TYR A 35 -14.52 -2.54 6.19
CA TYR A 35 -15.54 -2.18 5.20
C TYR A 35 -15.54 -3.16 4.01
N GLU A 36 -16.73 -3.73 3.73
CA GLU A 36 -16.94 -4.61 2.58
C GLU A 36 -16.62 -3.91 1.26
N GLU A 37 -17.00 -2.65 1.11
CA GLU A 37 -16.76 -1.86 -0.09
C GLU A 37 -15.27 -1.69 -0.41
N VAL A 38 -14.40 -1.67 0.60
CA VAL A 38 -12.95 -1.62 0.42
C VAL A 38 -12.41 -2.96 -0.07
N CYS A 39 -12.93 -4.06 0.46
CA CYS A 39 -12.43 -5.41 0.16
C CYS A 39 -13.10 -6.07 -1.06
N ARG A 40 -14.09 -5.42 -1.66
CA ARG A 40 -14.93 -5.99 -2.74
C ARG A 40 -14.13 -6.63 -3.89
N TYR A 41 -13.01 -6.02 -4.26
CA TYR A 41 -12.19 -6.44 -5.38
C TYR A 41 -10.87 -7.09 -4.96
N TYR A 42 -10.82 -7.62 -3.74
CA TYR A 42 -9.66 -8.32 -3.19
C TYR A 42 -10.00 -9.78 -2.88
N PRO A 43 -9.02 -10.68 -2.91
CA PRO A 43 -9.26 -12.11 -2.65
C PRO A 43 -9.40 -12.43 -1.15
N PHE A 44 -9.89 -11.49 -0.34
CA PHE A 44 -10.08 -11.68 1.08
C PHE A 44 -11.29 -10.88 1.57
N ASN A 45 -11.86 -11.33 2.69
CA ASN A 45 -13.02 -10.70 3.32
C ASN A 45 -12.62 -9.48 4.15
N PRO A 46 -13.57 -8.55 4.41
CA PRO A 46 -13.36 -7.49 5.39
C PRO A 46 -12.98 -8.06 6.76
N ALA A 47 -12.17 -7.32 7.50
CA ALA A 47 -11.80 -7.72 8.85
C ALA A 47 -13.03 -7.66 9.77
N ALA A 48 -13.48 -8.83 10.28
CA ALA A 48 -14.64 -8.93 11.14
C ALA A 48 -14.31 -8.71 12.63
N ASP A 49 -13.07 -9.01 13.02
CA ASP A 49 -12.61 -8.98 14.41
C ASP A 49 -11.32 -8.17 14.52
N ILE A 50 -11.34 -7.15 15.37
CA ILE A 50 -10.21 -6.25 15.56
C ILE A 50 -8.97 -6.96 16.15
N GLU A 51 -9.17 -7.98 17.01
CA GLU A 51 -8.05 -8.75 17.57
C GLU A 51 -7.35 -9.60 16.51
N VAL A 52 -8.10 -10.22 15.63
CA VAL A 52 -7.54 -10.95 14.48
C VAL A 52 -6.78 -10.01 13.58
N TYR A 53 -7.32 -8.82 13.36
CA TYR A 53 -6.65 -7.78 12.55
C TYR A 53 -5.37 -7.27 13.22
N ARG A 54 -5.36 -7.10 14.55
CA ARG A 54 -4.17 -6.75 15.31
C ARG A 54 -3.04 -7.75 15.08
N GLN A 55 -3.36 -9.05 15.14
CA GLN A 55 -2.38 -10.11 14.86
C GLN A 55 -1.82 -10.03 13.43
N LYS A 56 -2.68 -9.72 12.46
CA LYS A 56 -2.27 -9.52 11.06
C LYS A 56 -1.28 -8.35 10.94
N VAL A 57 -1.57 -7.23 11.58
CA VAL A 57 -0.69 -6.06 11.60
C VAL A 57 0.65 -6.38 12.29
N GLU A 58 0.63 -7.11 13.38
CA GLU A 58 1.86 -7.56 14.06
C GLU A 58 2.74 -8.41 13.14
N ARG A 59 2.15 -9.29 12.32
CA ARG A 59 2.90 -10.07 11.33
C ARG A 59 3.54 -9.16 10.27
N TRP A 60 2.82 -8.15 9.80
CA TRP A 60 3.37 -7.18 8.86
C TRP A 60 4.56 -6.41 9.46
N VAL A 61 4.42 -5.97 10.70
CA VAL A 61 5.50 -5.27 11.41
C VAL A 61 6.72 -6.16 11.58
N SER A 62 6.53 -7.44 11.89
CA SER A 62 7.64 -8.40 12.02
C SER A 62 8.41 -8.59 10.71
N ASN A 63 7.76 -8.41 9.56
CA ASN A 63 8.39 -8.56 8.24
C ASN A 63 9.38 -7.44 7.92
N TYR A 64 9.36 -6.33 8.65
CA TYR A 64 10.33 -5.23 8.44
C TYR A 64 11.77 -5.60 8.81
N SER A 65 11.99 -6.74 9.43
CA SER A 65 13.33 -7.29 9.62
C SER A 65 14.00 -7.72 8.29
N SER A 66 13.20 -7.91 7.24
CA SER A 66 13.67 -8.20 5.89
C SER A 66 13.85 -6.93 5.07
N ASP A 67 15.03 -6.76 4.47
CA ASP A 67 15.33 -5.64 3.60
C ASP A 67 14.62 -5.72 2.23
N SER A 68 14.00 -6.86 1.91
CA SER A 68 13.19 -7.06 0.70
C SER A 68 11.69 -6.87 0.93
N TYR A 69 11.30 -6.41 2.09
CA TYR A 69 9.89 -6.14 2.42
C TYR A 69 9.58 -4.66 2.30
N PHE A 70 8.59 -4.34 1.47
CA PHE A 70 8.21 -2.96 1.14
C PHE A 70 6.72 -2.78 1.36
N HIS A 71 6.36 -2.16 2.47
CA HIS A 71 4.97 -1.95 2.86
C HIS A 71 4.84 -0.65 3.65
N TRP A 72 3.96 0.24 3.21
CA TRP A 72 3.73 1.54 3.85
C TRP A 72 2.29 1.69 4.29
N VAL A 73 2.09 2.35 5.42
CA VAL A 73 0.82 2.97 5.77
C VAL A 73 0.86 4.41 5.26
N ILE A 74 -0.29 4.87 4.77
CA ILE A 74 -0.46 6.21 4.19
C ILE A 74 -1.10 7.10 5.25
N GLU A 75 -0.40 8.17 5.61
CA GLU A 75 -0.86 9.15 6.59
C GLU A 75 -1.18 10.46 5.89
N TRP A 76 -2.37 11.00 6.17
CA TRP A 76 -2.80 12.29 5.63
C TRP A 76 -2.11 13.41 6.38
N LYS A 77 -1.32 14.23 5.70
CA LYS A 77 -0.48 15.27 6.34
C LYS A 77 -1.28 16.27 7.17
N GLU A 78 -2.44 16.67 6.68
CA GLU A 78 -3.26 17.71 7.32
C GLU A 78 -3.74 17.32 8.72
N THR A 79 -4.06 16.06 8.95
CA THR A 79 -4.70 15.58 10.18
C THR A 79 -3.90 14.51 10.93
N GLY A 80 -2.92 13.88 10.30
CA GLY A 80 -2.25 12.70 10.83
C GLY A 80 -3.09 11.42 10.77
N GLU A 81 -4.26 11.46 10.14
CA GLU A 81 -5.14 10.29 9.99
C GLU A 81 -4.51 9.27 9.05
N LEU A 82 -4.58 8.00 9.43
CA LEU A 82 -4.20 6.90 8.53
C LEU A 82 -5.33 6.66 7.55
N ILE A 83 -5.02 6.67 6.26
CA ILE A 83 -6.02 6.64 5.19
C ILE A 83 -5.92 5.42 4.27
N GLY A 84 -4.84 4.67 4.34
CA GLY A 84 -4.68 3.48 3.49
C GLY A 84 -3.32 2.83 3.64
N THR A 85 -3.10 1.82 2.80
CA THR A 85 -1.83 1.10 2.70
C THR A 85 -1.45 0.89 1.25
N ILE A 86 -0.15 0.73 0.99
CA ILE A 86 0.39 0.34 -0.31
C ILE A 86 1.64 -0.49 -0.11
N ASN A 87 1.84 -1.51 -0.94
CA ASN A 87 3.02 -2.35 -0.88
C ASN A 87 3.64 -2.61 -2.26
N LEU A 88 4.88 -3.09 -2.22
CA LEU A 88 5.54 -3.76 -3.33
C LEU A 88 5.78 -5.20 -2.87
N GLY A 89 5.00 -6.13 -3.39
CA GLY A 89 5.03 -7.54 -3.02
C GLY A 89 5.63 -8.42 -4.11
N ASN A 90 5.82 -9.71 -3.80
CA ASN A 90 6.32 -10.69 -4.74
C ASN A 90 7.57 -10.20 -5.50
N VAL A 91 8.53 -9.67 -4.76
CA VAL A 91 9.76 -9.13 -5.35
C VAL A 91 10.58 -10.27 -5.96
N GLU A 92 10.76 -10.24 -7.27
CA GLU A 92 11.57 -11.19 -8.03
C GLU A 92 12.88 -10.55 -8.50
N GLU A 93 13.98 -10.94 -7.88
CA GLU A 93 15.29 -10.41 -8.21
C GLU A 93 15.72 -10.77 -9.64
N ALA A 94 15.45 -12.00 -10.07
CA ALA A 94 15.86 -12.48 -11.39
C ALA A 94 15.26 -11.66 -12.54
N CYS A 95 14.01 -11.21 -12.38
CA CYS A 95 13.29 -10.40 -13.35
C CYS A 95 13.27 -8.91 -12.99
N GLN A 96 13.80 -8.56 -11.82
CA GLN A 96 13.79 -7.21 -11.27
C GLN A 96 12.37 -6.61 -11.28
N MET A 97 11.40 -7.39 -10.82
CA MET A 97 10.00 -7.02 -10.84
C MET A 97 9.33 -7.16 -9.47
N SER A 98 8.22 -6.48 -9.31
CA SER A 98 7.36 -6.56 -8.13
C SER A 98 5.92 -6.31 -8.50
N ASP A 99 5.01 -6.85 -7.69
CA ASP A 99 3.59 -6.49 -7.73
C ASP A 99 3.34 -5.30 -6.80
N THR A 100 2.34 -4.50 -7.09
CA THR A 100 1.82 -3.49 -6.17
C THR A 100 0.38 -3.77 -5.82
N CYS A 101 0.03 -3.53 -4.57
CA CYS A 101 -1.33 -3.62 -4.06
C CYS A 101 -1.58 -2.47 -3.10
N TYR A 102 -2.76 -1.89 -3.14
CA TYR A 102 -3.10 -0.75 -2.30
C TYR A 102 -4.56 -0.76 -1.87
N MET A 103 -4.82 -0.15 -0.73
CA MET A 103 -6.14 0.11 -0.17
C MET A 103 -6.25 1.54 0.29
N LEU A 104 -7.43 2.12 0.16
CA LEU A 104 -7.72 3.49 0.60
C LEU A 104 -9.07 3.53 1.33
N SER A 105 -9.11 4.28 2.44
CA SER A 105 -10.34 4.57 3.16
C SER A 105 -11.37 5.21 2.23
N PRO A 106 -12.65 4.77 2.24
CA PRO A 106 -13.69 5.32 1.38
C PRO A 106 -13.86 6.82 1.50
N LYS A 107 -13.62 7.37 2.68
CA LYS A 107 -13.68 8.81 2.95
C LYS A 107 -12.75 9.63 2.04
N TYR A 108 -11.70 9.01 1.54
CA TYR A 108 -10.65 9.65 0.73
C TYR A 108 -10.69 9.26 -0.75
N TRP A 109 -11.71 8.54 -1.18
CA TRP A 109 -11.90 8.16 -2.59
C TRP A 109 -12.17 9.38 -3.48
N ASN A 110 -11.86 9.26 -4.77
CA ASN A 110 -12.14 10.26 -5.81
C ASN A 110 -11.47 11.62 -5.58
N ARG A 111 -10.29 11.63 -4.96
CA ARG A 111 -9.51 12.85 -4.72
C ARG A 111 -8.13 12.82 -5.38
N GLY A 112 -7.84 11.80 -6.19
CA GLY A 112 -6.53 11.63 -6.82
C GLY A 112 -5.41 11.22 -5.86
N ILE A 113 -5.74 10.84 -4.62
CA ILE A 113 -4.74 10.52 -3.59
C ILE A 113 -3.96 9.27 -3.94
N MET A 114 -4.64 8.18 -4.33
CA MET A 114 -3.95 6.94 -4.66
C MET A 114 -3.09 7.08 -5.92
N THR A 115 -3.50 7.88 -6.89
CA THR A 115 -2.67 8.22 -8.07
C THR A 115 -1.38 8.91 -7.64
N GLU A 116 -1.47 9.88 -6.73
CA GLU A 116 -0.31 10.58 -6.17
C GLU A 116 0.62 9.62 -5.40
N VAL A 117 0.05 8.78 -4.54
CA VAL A 117 0.79 7.82 -3.72
C VAL A 117 1.47 6.76 -4.58
N LEU A 118 0.75 6.18 -5.54
CA LEU A 118 1.30 5.18 -6.44
C LEU A 118 2.46 5.75 -7.28
N ALA A 119 2.32 6.97 -7.78
CA ALA A 119 3.40 7.63 -8.50
C ALA A 119 4.67 7.73 -7.63
N GLY A 120 4.53 8.11 -6.36
CA GLY A 120 5.65 8.15 -5.41
C GLY A 120 6.27 6.79 -5.15
N VAL A 121 5.45 5.75 -5.03
CA VAL A 121 5.93 4.37 -4.86
C VAL A 121 6.66 3.86 -6.10
N LEU A 122 6.18 4.21 -7.30
CA LEU A 122 6.85 3.86 -8.55
C LEU A 122 8.22 4.54 -8.66
N ASP A 123 8.32 5.82 -8.31
CA ASP A 123 9.61 6.51 -8.25
C ASP A 123 10.57 5.80 -7.28
N TYR A 124 10.08 5.46 -6.09
CA TYR A 124 10.85 4.70 -5.12
C TYR A 124 11.31 3.34 -5.68
N ALA A 125 10.41 2.61 -6.35
CA ALA A 125 10.68 1.30 -6.93
C ALA A 125 11.78 1.37 -8.00
N PHE A 126 11.70 2.33 -8.90
CA PHE A 126 12.64 2.45 -10.02
C PHE A 126 13.95 3.12 -9.63
N ASP A 127 13.90 4.20 -8.86
CA ASP A 127 15.08 5.02 -8.56
C ASP A 127 15.85 4.50 -7.33
N GLU A 128 15.16 4.06 -6.28
CA GLU A 128 15.80 3.66 -5.04
C GLU A 128 16.07 2.16 -4.97
N ILE A 129 15.10 1.32 -5.36
CA ILE A 129 15.27 -0.15 -5.35
C ILE A 129 15.98 -0.62 -6.61
N GLY A 130 15.71 0.01 -7.76
CA GLY A 130 16.26 -0.39 -9.05
C GLY A 130 15.45 -1.49 -9.74
N LEU A 131 14.14 -1.53 -9.49
CA LEU A 131 13.23 -2.41 -10.22
C LEU A 131 13.14 -1.98 -11.70
N HIS A 132 12.92 -2.95 -12.58
CA HIS A 132 12.66 -2.71 -14.00
C HIS A 132 11.19 -2.77 -14.34
N ARG A 133 10.39 -3.45 -13.51
CA ARG A 133 8.96 -3.64 -13.75
C ARG A 133 8.18 -3.65 -12.44
N VAL A 134 7.09 -2.90 -12.44
CA VAL A 134 6.03 -3.01 -11.42
C VAL A 134 4.73 -3.33 -12.12
N GLN A 135 4.01 -4.31 -11.62
CA GLN A 135 2.72 -4.73 -12.18
C GLN A 135 1.64 -4.75 -11.10
N ALA A 136 0.40 -4.74 -11.53
CA ALA A 136 -0.74 -4.87 -10.65
C ALA A 136 -1.80 -5.77 -11.27
N GLU A 137 -2.42 -6.61 -10.46
CA GLU A 137 -3.59 -7.39 -10.84
C GLU A 137 -4.84 -6.65 -10.39
N VAL A 138 -5.84 -6.58 -11.25
CA VAL A 138 -7.11 -5.90 -10.99
C VAL A 138 -8.24 -6.87 -11.29
N PHE A 139 -9.14 -7.04 -10.34
CA PHE A 139 -10.36 -7.82 -10.58
C PHE A 139 -11.28 -7.11 -11.56
N GLU A 140 -11.91 -7.87 -12.42
CA GLU A 140 -12.89 -7.36 -13.37
C GLU A 140 -13.96 -6.52 -12.67
N GLY A 141 -14.24 -5.34 -13.22
CA GLY A 141 -15.21 -4.40 -12.64
C GLY A 141 -14.61 -3.34 -11.72
N ASN A 142 -13.34 -3.48 -11.30
CA ASN A 142 -12.67 -2.47 -10.47
C ASN A 142 -12.12 -1.32 -11.34
N GLU A 143 -13.03 -0.55 -11.91
CA GLU A 143 -12.67 0.55 -12.82
C GLU A 143 -11.89 1.67 -12.14
N ALA A 144 -12.14 1.91 -10.85
CA ALA A 144 -11.42 2.92 -10.08
C ALA A 144 -9.92 2.61 -10.00
N SER A 145 -9.57 1.33 -9.74
CA SER A 145 -8.17 0.89 -9.72
C SER A 145 -7.53 0.97 -11.10
N VAL A 146 -8.26 0.56 -12.15
CA VAL A 146 -7.78 0.68 -13.54
C VAL A 146 -7.46 2.15 -13.88
N ALA A 147 -8.32 3.07 -13.46
CA ALA A 147 -8.10 4.50 -13.70
C ALA A 147 -6.83 5.01 -13.00
N VAL A 148 -6.58 4.60 -11.76
CA VAL A 148 -5.35 4.94 -11.02
C VAL A 148 -4.11 4.42 -11.75
N LEU A 149 -4.13 3.16 -12.16
CA LEU A 149 -3.01 2.54 -12.86
C LEU A 149 -2.71 3.26 -14.19
N LYS A 150 -3.72 3.55 -14.98
CA LYS A 150 -3.58 4.27 -16.25
C LYS A 150 -3.01 5.68 -16.07
N LYS A 151 -3.41 6.39 -15.03
CA LYS A 151 -2.86 7.71 -14.72
C LYS A 151 -1.40 7.68 -14.29
N CYS A 152 -0.91 6.52 -13.87
CA CYS A 152 0.50 6.27 -13.55
C CYS A 152 1.25 5.56 -14.68
N ASP A 153 0.69 5.55 -15.90
CA ASP A 153 1.29 4.93 -17.09
C ASP A 153 1.50 3.41 -16.96
N MET A 154 0.62 2.76 -16.26
CA MET A 154 0.63 1.29 -16.07
C MET A 154 -0.38 0.57 -16.95
#